data_7f357e20d7a96d1a7539ec584bf76590
#
_entry.id   7f357e20d7a96d1a7539ec584bf76590
#
_cell.length_a   1.000
_cell.length_b   1.000
_cell.length_c   1.000
_cell.angle_alpha   90.00
_cell.angle_beta   90.00
_cell.angle_gamma   90.00
#
_symmetry.space_group_name_H-M   'P 1'
#
loop_
_entity.id
_entity.type
_entity.pdbx_description
1 polymer ?
#
loop_
_entity_poly.entity_id
_entity_poly.type
_entity_poly.pdbx_seq_one_letter_code
_entity_poly.pdbx_strand_id
1 'polypeptide(L)'
;MDAVWDVYLEDSIKSTARERHGIGNRRRVTSSSRLPKNWKSFLHVSANKTELFLFLAKELQVIEIEGKEVHTTYGEFVLSSLPTEMMECSHEEADTQHVLHVYHASQCGYRKILIRNIDTDVFVLAV
;
A
#
# COMPACT_ATOMS: atom_id res chain seq x y z
N MET A 1 -13.71 -0.79 1.09
CA MET A 1 -12.69 -1.05 0.02
C MET A 1 -11.34 -0.74 0.61
N ASP A 2 -10.40 -1.68 0.50
CA ASP A 2 -9.10 -1.57 1.15
C ASP A 2 -7.99 -1.52 0.10
N ALA A 3 -7.09 -0.57 0.25
CA ALA A 3 -5.89 -0.43 -0.58
C ALA A 3 -4.66 -0.57 0.31
N VAL A 4 -3.85 -1.59 0.04
CA VAL A 4 -2.68 -1.94 0.83
C VAL A 4 -1.42 -1.72 0.00
N TRP A 5 -0.43 -1.05 0.58
CA TRP A 5 0.81 -0.69 -0.08
C TRP A 5 2.01 -1.27 0.67
N ASP A 6 3.05 -1.65 -0.08
CA ASP A 6 4.33 -2.02 0.53
C ASP A 6 4.94 -0.84 1.28
N VAL A 7 5.58 -1.12 2.41
CA VAL A 7 6.42 -0.20 3.14
C VAL A 7 7.88 -0.48 2.79
N TYR A 8 8.64 0.56 2.44
CA TYR A 8 10.06 0.44 2.07
C TYR A 8 10.92 1.00 3.20
N LEU A 9 11.44 0.12 4.05
CA LEU A 9 12.35 0.47 5.13
C LEU A 9 13.78 0.57 4.58
N GLU A 10 14.53 1.60 5.00
CA GLU A 10 15.90 1.84 4.53
C GLU A 10 16.86 0.74 4.98
N ASP A 11 16.70 0.23 6.21
CA ASP A 11 17.57 -0.78 6.83
C ASP A 11 17.07 -2.23 6.67
N SER A 12 16.16 -2.49 5.74
CA SER A 12 15.65 -3.84 5.53
C SER A 12 16.64 -4.71 4.75
N ILE A 13 16.59 -6.03 4.98
CA ILE A 13 17.40 -7.02 4.22
C ILE A 13 17.18 -6.86 2.71
N LYS A 14 16.00 -6.39 2.29
CA LYS A 14 15.65 -6.13 0.89
C LYS A 14 16.25 -4.83 0.35
N SER A 15 16.67 -3.88 1.20
CA SER A 15 17.27 -2.63 0.75
C SER A 15 18.57 -2.89 -0.02
N THR A 16 19.43 -3.77 0.48
CA THR A 16 20.69 -4.16 -0.15
C THR A 16 20.49 -4.83 -1.52
N ALA A 17 19.42 -5.62 -1.69
CA ALA A 17 19.08 -6.21 -2.97
C ALA A 17 18.53 -5.18 -3.97
N ARG A 18 17.81 -4.17 -3.48
CA ARG A 18 17.23 -3.08 -4.30
C ARG A 18 18.31 -2.12 -4.82
N GLU A 19 19.34 -1.82 -4.03
CA GLU A 19 20.46 -0.95 -4.43
C GLU A 19 21.22 -1.47 -5.66
N ARG A 20 21.24 -2.79 -5.87
CA ARG A 20 21.88 -3.42 -7.03
C ARG A 20 21.14 -3.19 -8.36
N HIS A 21 19.92 -2.66 -8.35
CA HIS A 21 19.09 -2.48 -9.55
C HIS A 21 19.24 -1.13 -10.26
N GLY A 22 20.20 -0.30 -9.88
CA GLY A 22 20.61 0.88 -10.61
C GLY A 22 20.08 2.21 -10.03
N ILE A 23 20.79 3.27 -10.37
CA ILE A 23 20.50 4.64 -9.94
C ILE A 23 19.37 5.20 -10.81
N GLY A 24 18.14 5.17 -10.30
CA GLY A 24 17.02 5.87 -10.91
C GLY A 24 16.96 7.35 -10.47
N ASN A 25 16.26 8.19 -11.23
CA ASN A 25 16.07 9.58 -10.87
C ASN A 25 15.02 9.71 -9.76
N ARG A 26 15.41 10.31 -8.63
CA ARG A 26 14.48 10.70 -7.56
C ARG A 26 13.51 11.77 -8.06
N ARG A 27 12.23 11.55 -7.86
CA ARG A 27 11.17 12.51 -8.22
C ARG A 27 10.21 12.68 -7.07
N ARG A 28 9.83 13.91 -6.80
CA ARG A 28 8.73 14.20 -5.87
C ARG A 28 7.39 13.91 -6.51
N VAL A 29 6.45 13.41 -5.71
CA VAL A 29 5.07 13.14 -6.11
C VAL A 29 4.15 14.13 -5.40
N THR A 30 3.47 14.95 -6.20
CA THR A 30 2.49 15.94 -5.76
C THR A 30 1.31 15.93 -6.73
N SER A 31 0.19 16.55 -6.36
CA SER A 31 -0.99 16.69 -7.24
C SER A 31 -0.68 17.38 -8.58
N SER A 32 0.36 18.23 -8.63
CA SER A 32 0.82 18.92 -9.84
C SER A 32 1.92 18.18 -10.60
N SER A 33 2.39 17.03 -10.10
CA SER A 33 3.46 16.27 -10.75
C SER A 33 2.99 15.69 -12.07
N ARG A 34 3.80 15.83 -13.12
CA ARG A 34 3.54 15.16 -14.40
C ARG A 34 3.80 13.67 -14.27
N LEU A 35 2.95 12.86 -14.89
CA LEU A 35 3.12 11.42 -14.94
C LEU A 35 4.49 11.05 -15.54
N PRO A 36 5.18 10.05 -14.96
CA PRO A 36 6.45 9.60 -15.51
C PRO A 36 6.28 9.04 -16.93
N LYS A 37 7.14 9.45 -17.86
CA LYS A 37 7.17 8.85 -19.19
C LYS A 37 7.65 7.39 -19.14
N ASN A 38 8.54 7.07 -18.21
CA ASN A 38 9.08 5.73 -17.98
C ASN A 38 8.76 5.28 -16.57
N TRP A 39 7.63 4.60 -16.39
CA TRP A 39 7.16 4.06 -15.12
C TRP A 39 8.11 3.03 -14.52
N LYS A 40 8.73 2.19 -15.37
CA LYS A 40 9.68 1.19 -14.89
C LYS A 40 10.87 1.84 -14.20
N SER A 41 11.48 2.83 -14.83
CA SER A 41 12.60 3.58 -14.23
C SER A 41 12.18 4.36 -12.97
N PHE A 42 10.98 4.92 -12.94
CA PHE A 42 10.44 5.62 -11.78
C PHE A 42 10.24 4.67 -10.60
N LEU A 43 9.62 3.51 -10.84
CA LEU A 43 9.33 2.50 -9.80
C LEU A 43 10.56 1.70 -9.35
N HIS A 44 11.69 1.78 -10.05
CA HIS A 44 12.94 1.21 -9.56
C HIS A 44 13.52 1.94 -8.34
N VAL A 45 13.12 3.19 -8.11
CA VAL A 45 13.56 3.99 -6.95
C VAL A 45 12.58 3.78 -5.81
N SER A 46 13.00 3.13 -4.73
CA SER A 46 12.15 2.84 -3.56
C SER A 46 11.54 4.11 -2.96
N ALA A 47 12.32 5.19 -2.83
CA ALA A 47 11.83 6.46 -2.35
C ALA A 47 10.74 7.09 -3.23
N ASN A 48 10.75 6.85 -4.55
CA ASN A 48 9.67 7.28 -5.44
C ASN A 48 8.39 6.48 -5.20
N LYS A 49 8.53 5.15 -4.96
CA LYS A 49 7.39 4.29 -4.63
C LYS A 49 6.77 4.68 -3.30
N THR A 50 7.59 4.84 -2.27
CA THR A 50 7.11 5.30 -0.96
C THR A 50 6.30 6.58 -1.07
N GLU A 51 6.85 7.59 -1.74
CA GLU A 51 6.18 8.87 -1.88
C GLU A 51 4.91 8.80 -2.73
N LEU A 52 4.91 7.97 -3.78
CA LEU A 52 3.71 7.70 -4.58
C LEU A 52 2.63 7.03 -3.74
N PHE A 53 2.97 6.01 -2.97
CA PHE A 53 1.99 5.27 -2.17
C PHE A 53 1.42 6.14 -1.04
N LEU A 54 2.25 6.93 -0.37
CA LEU A 54 1.80 7.90 0.62
C LEU A 54 0.89 8.98 0.01
N PHE A 55 1.19 9.44 -1.20
CA PHE A 55 0.33 10.37 -1.93
C PHE A 55 -1.02 9.73 -2.27
N LEU A 56 -1.00 8.54 -2.87
CA LEU A 56 -2.23 7.83 -3.24
C LEU A 56 -3.09 7.48 -2.04
N ALA A 57 -2.49 7.10 -0.91
CA ALA A 57 -3.22 6.82 0.33
C ALA A 57 -4.00 8.04 0.82
N LYS A 58 -3.37 9.23 0.80
CA LYS A 58 -4.05 10.48 1.17
C LYS A 58 -5.19 10.84 0.23
N GLU A 59 -4.98 10.67 -1.07
CA GLU A 59 -6.03 10.92 -2.06
C GLU A 59 -7.20 9.93 -1.90
N LEU A 60 -6.92 8.66 -1.63
CA LEU A 60 -7.94 7.64 -1.40
C LEU A 60 -8.76 7.90 -0.14
N GLN A 61 -8.15 8.41 0.94
CA GLN A 61 -8.85 8.72 2.18
C GLN A 61 -9.95 9.77 1.98
N VAL A 62 -9.74 10.73 1.10
CA VAL A 62 -10.69 11.83 0.87
C VAL A 62 -11.71 11.55 -0.23
N ILE A 63 -11.59 10.40 -0.92
CA ILE A 63 -12.56 9.99 -1.93
C ILE A 63 -13.85 9.52 -1.23
N GLU A 64 -14.92 10.25 -1.44
CA GLU A 64 -16.25 9.82 -1.04
C GLU A 64 -16.85 8.91 -2.12
N ILE A 65 -17.08 7.66 -1.76
CA ILE A 65 -17.79 6.70 -2.62
C ILE A 65 -19.09 6.33 -1.91
N GLU A 66 -20.20 6.66 -2.52
CA GLU A 66 -21.52 6.39 -1.94
C GLU A 66 -21.68 4.92 -1.52
N GLY A 67 -22.05 4.71 -0.25
CA GLY A 67 -22.27 3.38 0.33
C GLY A 67 -21.00 2.54 0.50
N LYS A 68 -19.81 3.13 0.42
CA LYS A 68 -18.55 2.40 0.60
C LYS A 68 -17.64 3.10 1.60
N GLU A 69 -17.05 2.30 2.44
CA GLU A 69 -15.94 2.67 3.31
C GLU A 69 -14.61 2.39 2.61
N VAL A 70 -13.66 3.29 2.77
CA VAL A 70 -12.31 3.17 2.18
C VAL A 70 -11.29 3.15 3.29
N HIS A 71 -10.48 2.10 3.34
CA HIS A 71 -9.29 2.00 4.18
C HIS A 71 -8.04 1.96 3.30
N THR A 72 -6.97 2.58 3.72
CA THR A 72 -5.70 2.51 2.99
C THR A 72 -4.52 2.57 3.96
N THR A 73 -3.48 1.79 3.69
CA THR A 73 -2.26 1.84 4.50
C THR A 73 -1.47 3.11 4.18
N TYR A 74 -0.88 3.71 5.22
CA TYR A 74 -0.04 4.91 5.15
C TYR A 74 1.19 4.69 6.04
N GLY A 75 2.22 4.07 5.47
CA GLY A 75 3.30 3.51 6.27
C GLY A 75 2.78 2.43 7.22
N GLU A 76 3.02 2.58 8.51
CA GLU A 76 2.55 1.64 9.55
C GLU A 76 1.09 1.89 9.99
N PHE A 77 0.50 3.01 9.58
CA PHE A 77 -0.85 3.41 9.97
C PHE A 77 -1.89 3.02 8.91
N VAL A 78 -3.15 3.07 9.31
CA VAL A 78 -4.29 2.95 8.40
C VAL A 78 -5.06 4.26 8.38
N LEU A 79 -5.24 4.82 7.20
CA LEU A 79 -6.16 5.93 6.96
C LEU A 79 -7.51 5.36 6.53
N SER A 80 -8.60 5.95 7.01
CA SER A 80 -9.95 5.54 6.67
C SER A 80 -10.83 6.75 6.38
N SER A 81 -11.82 6.57 5.51
CA SER A 81 -12.87 7.57 5.28
C SER A 81 -13.84 7.68 6.45
N LEU A 82 -13.91 6.66 7.32
CA LEU A 82 -14.69 6.63 8.55
C LEU A 82 -13.79 6.22 9.73
N PRO A 83 -14.15 6.53 10.99
CA PRO A 83 -13.40 6.06 12.16
C PRO A 83 -13.23 4.54 12.12
N THR A 84 -12.02 4.06 12.33
CA THR A 84 -11.69 2.63 12.33
C THR A 84 -10.86 2.27 13.56
N GLU A 85 -11.06 1.05 14.06
CA GLU A 85 -10.24 0.43 15.12
C GLU A 85 -9.20 -0.54 14.52
N MET A 86 -8.94 -0.45 13.22
CA MET A 86 -7.96 -1.32 12.56
C MET A 86 -6.57 -1.10 13.17
N MET A 87 -5.89 -2.20 13.49
CA MET A 87 -4.58 -2.18 14.12
C MET A 87 -3.50 -1.68 13.15
N GLU A 88 -2.56 -0.93 13.70
CA GLU A 88 -1.31 -0.58 13.01
C GLU A 88 -0.49 -1.83 12.70
N CYS A 89 0.26 -1.79 11.61
CA CYS A 89 1.09 -2.90 11.17
C CYS A 89 2.46 -2.40 10.72
N SER A 90 3.50 -2.82 11.42
CA SER A 90 4.89 -2.49 11.12
C SER A 90 5.52 -3.40 10.06
N HIS A 91 4.78 -4.33 9.48
CA HIS A 91 5.31 -5.24 8.47
C HIS A 91 5.58 -4.51 7.16
N GLU A 92 6.74 -4.76 6.56
CA GLU A 92 7.17 -4.17 5.29
C GLU A 92 6.32 -4.66 4.11
N GLU A 93 5.89 -5.92 4.17
CA GLU A 93 5.18 -6.58 3.08
C GLU A 93 3.68 -6.28 3.08
N ALA A 94 3.15 -5.83 1.95
CA ALA A 94 1.72 -5.66 1.74
C ALA A 94 0.93 -6.97 1.95
N ASP A 95 1.54 -8.12 1.64
CA ASP A 95 0.91 -9.43 1.77
C ASP A 95 0.48 -9.73 3.20
N THR A 96 1.33 -9.42 4.18
CA THR A 96 0.98 -9.59 5.60
C THR A 96 -0.09 -8.59 6.04
N GLN A 97 -0.04 -7.37 5.51
CA GLN A 97 -1.05 -6.35 5.80
C GLN A 97 -2.42 -6.73 5.22
N HIS A 98 -2.47 -7.38 4.06
CA HIS A 98 -3.72 -7.91 3.49
C HIS A 98 -4.45 -8.85 4.46
N VAL A 99 -3.72 -9.71 5.17
CA VAL A 99 -4.31 -10.63 6.15
C VAL A 99 -5.00 -9.87 7.29
N LEU A 100 -4.40 -8.79 7.78
CA LEU A 100 -5.01 -7.95 8.82
C LEU A 100 -6.29 -7.25 8.32
N HIS A 101 -6.28 -6.74 7.10
CA HIS A 101 -7.46 -6.13 6.48
C HIS A 101 -8.59 -7.15 6.29
N VAL A 102 -8.28 -8.38 5.84
CA VAL A 102 -9.24 -9.49 5.72
C VAL A 102 -9.81 -9.86 7.09
N TYR A 103 -8.96 -9.98 8.10
CA TYR A 103 -9.38 -10.27 9.46
C TYR A 103 -10.33 -9.19 9.98
N HIS A 104 -9.96 -7.91 9.87
CA HIS A 104 -10.82 -6.79 10.26
C HIS A 104 -12.17 -6.83 9.55
N ALA A 105 -12.17 -7.00 8.22
CA ALA A 105 -13.41 -7.11 7.45
C ALA A 105 -14.30 -8.27 7.94
N SER A 106 -13.71 -9.41 8.30
CA SER A 106 -14.46 -10.55 8.86
C SER A 106 -15.09 -10.23 10.21
N GLN A 107 -14.38 -9.49 11.07
CA GLN A 107 -14.91 -9.02 12.37
C GLN A 107 -16.06 -8.02 12.19
N CYS A 108 -16.02 -7.20 11.14
CA CYS A 108 -17.10 -6.30 10.74
C CYS A 108 -18.30 -7.04 10.11
N GLY A 109 -18.26 -8.36 10.02
CA GLY A 109 -19.38 -9.19 9.54
C GLY A 109 -19.44 -9.40 8.03
N TYR A 110 -18.43 -8.99 7.28
CA TYR A 110 -18.36 -9.27 5.85
C TYR A 110 -18.09 -10.76 5.61
N ARG A 111 -19.01 -11.43 4.89
CA ARG A 111 -18.92 -12.87 4.60
C ARG A 111 -18.29 -13.18 3.24
N LYS A 112 -18.14 -12.17 2.40
CA LYS A 112 -17.51 -12.31 1.07
C LYS A 112 -16.46 -11.22 0.95
N ILE A 113 -15.21 -11.64 0.84
CA ILE A 113 -14.04 -10.76 0.73
C ILE A 113 -13.36 -11.10 -0.58
N LEU A 114 -13.16 -10.10 -1.43
CA LEU A 114 -12.42 -10.25 -2.67
C LEU A 114 -11.03 -9.64 -2.49
N ILE A 115 -10.01 -10.49 -2.55
CA ILE A 115 -8.61 -10.07 -2.56
C ILE A 115 -8.17 -9.99 -4.02
N ARG A 116 -7.62 -8.84 -4.41
CA ARG A 116 -7.01 -8.63 -5.72
C ARG A 116 -5.54 -8.34 -5.53
N ASN A 117 -4.71 -9.31 -5.81
CA ASN A 117 -3.25 -9.19 -5.79
C ASN A 117 -2.67 -9.81 -7.07
N ILE A 118 -1.44 -9.41 -7.40
CA ILE A 118 -0.68 -9.96 -8.51
C ILE A 118 0.19 -11.13 -8.02
N ASP A 119 0.52 -11.14 -6.72
CA ASP A 119 1.39 -12.14 -6.11
C ASP A 119 0.60 -13.37 -5.65
N THR A 120 1.13 -14.56 -5.96
CA THR A 120 0.53 -15.84 -5.56
C THR A 120 0.71 -16.15 -4.08
N ASP A 121 1.67 -15.54 -3.40
CA ASP A 121 1.99 -15.80 -2.01
C ASP A 121 0.83 -15.37 -1.08
N VAL A 122 0.11 -14.31 -1.44
CA VAL A 122 -1.11 -13.90 -0.72
C VAL A 122 -2.17 -14.98 -0.72
N PHE A 123 -2.25 -15.78 -1.79
CA PHE A 123 -3.21 -16.87 -1.88
C PHE A 123 -2.93 -17.97 -0.86
N VAL A 124 -1.65 -18.26 -0.63
CA VAL A 124 -1.21 -19.26 0.37
C VAL A 124 -1.48 -18.78 1.80
N LEU A 125 -1.35 -17.48 2.06
CA LEU A 125 -1.60 -16.92 3.39
C LEU A 125 -3.10 -16.82 3.73
N ALA A 126 -3.97 -16.83 2.72
CA ALA A 126 -5.41 -16.66 2.87
C ALA A 126 -6.19 -17.99 3.05
N VAL A 127 -5.52 -19.15 2.95
CA VAL A 127 -6.07 -20.49 3.13
C VAL A 127 -5.82 -20.99 4.54
#